data_311c298974f441c81932f2bbc5550587
#
_entry.id   311c298974f441c81932f2bbc5550587
#
_cell.length_a   1.000
_cell.length_b   1.000
_cell.length_c   1.000
_cell.angle_alpha   90.00
_cell.angle_beta   90.00
_cell.angle_gamma   90.00
#
_symmetry.space_group_name_H-M   'P 1'
#
loop_
_entity.id
_entity.type
_entity.pdbx_description
1 polymer ?
#
loop_
_entity_poly.entity_id
_entity_poly.type
_entity_poly.pdbx_seq_one_letter_code
_entity_poly.pdbx_strand_id
1 'polypeptide(L)'
;MVGIGVIGCGYWGPKLVRNFSRASTSQVTTVCDLRYERAARVGAEYRVPRVTDQPEDVLAASDVQLVVVATPSVTHFELARRAIERGKHVLVMKPLTTRVDQAEELCQLAERKGVVLAVDHTFIYSGAVRKMKALIDAGEIGDLYYFDSVRINLGLIQPDVSVLWDLAPHDVSIMDYLLARDPISVSAAGASHGGSPAENIAYITVRYEGSLIAHMHVNWLAPVKVRSTIVGGSKKMMIYDDMEPSEKLKIYDKGFSVVHELAPEESAQWMVAYRSGDMHAPHVDTREALAVEADEMLEAIAGRAPIVTDGWAGLRVVRVLAAAQRSVEQSGAVVALSSISPARPS
;
A
#
# COMPACT_ATOMS: atom_id res chain seq x y z
N MET A 1 -16.90 -21.18 8.19
CA MET A 1 -16.97 -19.76 8.54
C MET A 1 -15.69 -19.44 9.31
N VAL A 2 -14.91 -18.44 8.86
CA VAL A 2 -13.62 -18.06 9.48
C VAL A 2 -13.91 -17.19 10.71
N GLY A 3 -13.44 -17.61 11.89
CA GLY A 3 -13.52 -16.83 13.11
C GLY A 3 -12.42 -15.77 13.16
N ILE A 4 -12.78 -14.53 13.45
CA ILE A 4 -11.88 -13.39 13.38
C ILE A 4 -11.76 -12.72 14.75
N GLY A 5 -10.52 -12.46 15.16
CA GLY A 5 -10.21 -11.61 16.29
C GLY A 5 -9.56 -10.31 15.84
N VAL A 6 -10.07 -9.17 16.29
CA VAL A 6 -9.53 -7.85 15.96
C VAL A 6 -8.86 -7.24 17.19
N ILE A 7 -7.57 -6.90 17.06
CA ILE A 7 -6.77 -6.24 18.10
C ILE A 7 -6.54 -4.79 17.66
N GLY A 8 -7.08 -3.84 18.43
CA GLY A 8 -7.08 -2.42 18.14
C GLY A 8 -8.43 -1.92 17.64
N CYS A 9 -9.15 -1.16 18.49
CA CYS A 9 -10.45 -0.54 18.19
C CYS A 9 -10.33 0.99 18.06
N GLY A 10 -9.22 1.45 17.48
CA GLY A 10 -8.97 2.86 17.18
C GLY A 10 -9.78 3.35 15.96
N TYR A 11 -9.14 4.13 15.08
CA TYR A 11 -9.82 4.69 13.89
C TYR A 11 -10.18 3.64 12.84
N TRP A 12 -9.28 2.66 12.59
CA TRP A 12 -9.46 1.64 11.55
C TRP A 12 -10.14 0.37 12.03
N GLY A 13 -9.92 -0.06 13.28
CA GLY A 13 -10.49 -1.28 13.83
C GLY A 13 -12.00 -1.44 13.60
N PRO A 14 -12.85 -0.45 13.92
CA PRO A 14 -14.30 -0.54 13.69
C PRO A 14 -14.67 -0.75 12.21
N LYS A 15 -13.88 -0.18 11.27
CA LYS A 15 -14.12 -0.35 9.83
C LYS A 15 -13.80 -1.77 9.37
N LEU A 16 -12.71 -2.36 9.89
CA LEU A 16 -12.36 -3.76 9.64
C LEU A 16 -13.39 -4.70 10.26
N VAL A 17 -13.79 -4.47 11.51
CA VAL A 17 -14.88 -5.24 12.15
C VAL A 17 -16.14 -5.19 11.29
N ARG A 18 -16.56 -4.01 10.81
CA ARG A 18 -17.74 -3.85 9.95
C ARG A 18 -17.64 -4.68 8.67
N ASN A 19 -16.50 -4.60 7.96
CA ASN A 19 -16.34 -5.28 6.68
C ASN A 19 -16.29 -6.81 6.85
N PHE A 20 -15.55 -7.31 7.82
CA PHE A 20 -15.53 -8.74 8.12
C PHE A 20 -16.86 -9.27 8.68
N SER A 21 -17.62 -8.46 9.43
CA SER A 21 -18.95 -8.86 9.90
C SER A 21 -20.00 -8.91 8.79
N ARG A 22 -19.77 -8.26 7.64
CA ARG A 22 -20.66 -8.28 6.47
C ARG A 22 -20.34 -9.41 5.50
N ALA A 23 -19.11 -9.92 5.53
CA ALA A 23 -18.71 -11.03 4.67
C ALA A 23 -19.41 -12.33 5.12
N SER A 24 -20.04 -13.04 4.18
CA SER A 24 -20.88 -14.23 4.48
C SER A 24 -20.08 -15.44 4.98
N THR A 25 -18.78 -15.46 4.77
CA THR A 25 -17.89 -16.59 5.10
C THR A 25 -17.06 -16.36 6.37
N SER A 26 -17.28 -15.26 7.08
CA SER A 26 -16.56 -14.93 8.31
C SER A 26 -17.48 -14.51 9.46
N GLN A 27 -16.93 -14.53 10.67
CA GLN A 27 -17.56 -14.04 11.88
C GLN A 27 -16.51 -13.38 12.76
N VAL A 28 -16.72 -12.11 13.13
CA VAL A 28 -15.89 -11.49 14.15
C VAL A 28 -16.33 -12.01 15.51
N THR A 29 -15.46 -12.80 16.16
CA THR A 29 -15.77 -13.47 17.42
C THR A 29 -15.22 -12.73 18.64
N THR A 30 -14.16 -11.92 18.44
CA THR A 30 -13.51 -11.22 19.55
C THR A 30 -12.99 -9.86 19.08
N VAL A 31 -13.19 -8.83 19.88
CA VAL A 31 -12.54 -7.51 19.73
C VAL A 31 -11.75 -7.18 20.98
N CYS A 32 -10.56 -6.61 20.78
CA CYS A 32 -9.64 -6.25 21.84
C CYS A 32 -9.13 -4.82 21.65
N ASP A 33 -9.06 -4.05 22.73
CA ASP A 33 -8.32 -2.77 22.80
C ASP A 33 -7.86 -2.56 24.24
N LEU A 34 -6.62 -2.08 24.44
CA LEU A 34 -6.10 -1.76 25.77
C LEU A 34 -7.01 -0.81 26.56
N ARG A 35 -7.79 0.01 25.85
CA ARG A 35 -8.89 0.79 26.43
C ARG A 35 -10.18 -0.01 26.26
N TYR A 36 -10.54 -0.78 27.27
CA TYR A 36 -11.71 -1.67 27.26
C TYR A 36 -12.99 -1.01 26.71
N GLU A 37 -13.22 0.25 27.04
CA GLU A 37 -14.42 0.98 26.59
C GLU A 37 -14.50 1.14 25.06
N ARG A 38 -13.32 1.19 24.38
CA ARG A 38 -13.28 1.21 22.91
C ARG A 38 -13.71 -0.14 22.33
N ALA A 39 -13.18 -1.22 22.88
CA ALA A 39 -13.56 -2.57 22.47
C ALA A 39 -15.04 -2.84 22.81
N ALA A 40 -15.51 -2.44 23.97
CA ALA A 40 -16.90 -2.60 24.40
C ALA A 40 -17.89 -1.87 23.47
N ARG A 41 -17.57 -0.64 23.06
CA ARG A 41 -18.39 0.12 22.09
C ARG A 41 -18.48 -0.59 20.75
N VAL A 42 -17.35 -1.05 20.19
CA VAL A 42 -17.30 -1.78 18.93
C VAL A 42 -18.01 -3.13 19.04
N GLY A 43 -17.80 -3.83 20.16
CA GLY A 43 -18.47 -5.10 20.46
C GLY A 43 -19.99 -4.95 20.48
N ALA A 44 -20.51 -3.90 21.12
CA ALA A 44 -21.94 -3.62 21.16
C ALA A 44 -22.51 -3.22 19.78
N GLU A 45 -21.80 -2.36 19.02
CA GLU A 45 -22.22 -1.90 17.70
C GLU A 45 -22.36 -3.04 16.70
N TYR A 46 -21.40 -3.96 16.68
CA TYR A 46 -21.34 -5.08 15.72
C TYR A 46 -21.78 -6.43 16.33
N ARG A 47 -22.28 -6.44 17.57
CA ARG A 47 -22.71 -7.66 18.29
C ARG A 47 -21.65 -8.74 18.36
N VAL A 48 -20.40 -8.32 18.62
CA VAL A 48 -19.28 -9.25 18.76
C VAL A 48 -19.40 -10.00 20.11
N PRO A 49 -19.32 -11.34 20.11
CA PRO A 49 -19.56 -12.13 21.32
C PRO A 49 -18.58 -11.87 22.47
N ARG A 50 -17.31 -11.60 22.15
CA ARG A 50 -16.28 -11.41 23.19
C ARG A 50 -15.62 -10.06 23.03
N VAL A 51 -15.45 -9.41 24.18
CA VAL A 51 -14.77 -8.12 24.32
C VAL A 51 -13.72 -8.25 25.41
N THR A 52 -12.50 -7.81 25.14
CA THR A 52 -11.38 -7.93 26.09
C THR A 52 -10.43 -6.73 25.96
N ASP A 53 -9.62 -6.50 27.00
CA ASP A 53 -8.48 -5.59 26.95
C ASP A 53 -7.13 -6.34 26.87
N GLN A 54 -7.19 -7.68 26.84
CA GLN A 54 -6.02 -8.55 26.82
C GLN A 54 -5.82 -9.15 25.40
N PRO A 55 -4.79 -8.76 24.65
CA PRO A 55 -4.51 -9.37 23.35
C PRO A 55 -4.35 -10.89 23.41
N GLU A 56 -3.89 -11.41 24.54
CA GLU A 56 -3.72 -12.86 24.74
C GLU A 56 -5.03 -13.63 24.59
N ASP A 57 -6.16 -13.05 25.03
CA ASP A 57 -7.47 -13.70 24.88
C ASP A 57 -7.85 -13.91 23.41
N VAL A 58 -7.43 -13.00 22.53
CA VAL A 58 -7.62 -13.14 21.07
C VAL A 58 -6.68 -14.21 20.52
N LEU A 59 -5.40 -14.16 20.91
CA LEU A 59 -4.35 -15.04 20.41
C LEU A 59 -4.54 -16.50 20.87
N ALA A 60 -5.08 -16.74 22.06
CA ALA A 60 -5.31 -18.07 22.62
C ALA A 60 -6.65 -18.67 22.19
N ALA A 61 -7.60 -17.88 21.70
CA ALA A 61 -8.93 -18.35 21.34
C ALA A 61 -8.90 -19.38 20.19
N SER A 62 -9.43 -20.57 20.44
CA SER A 62 -9.41 -21.68 19.45
C SER A 62 -10.34 -21.44 18.26
N ASP A 63 -11.38 -20.64 18.42
CA ASP A 63 -12.34 -20.27 17.37
C ASP A 63 -11.89 -19.05 16.55
N VAL A 64 -10.75 -18.44 16.85
CA VAL A 64 -10.12 -17.37 16.04
C VAL A 64 -9.10 -18.02 15.10
N GLN A 65 -9.36 -17.97 13.78
CA GLN A 65 -8.43 -18.40 12.74
C GLN A 65 -7.65 -17.22 12.12
N LEU A 66 -8.27 -16.03 12.04
CA LEU A 66 -7.65 -14.80 11.53
C LEU A 66 -7.52 -13.77 12.65
N VAL A 67 -6.32 -13.26 12.86
CA VAL A 67 -6.05 -12.11 13.72
C VAL A 67 -5.84 -10.88 12.87
N VAL A 68 -6.64 -9.83 13.11
CA VAL A 68 -6.48 -8.52 12.49
C VAL A 68 -5.78 -7.60 13.48
N VAL A 69 -4.60 -7.09 13.11
CA VAL A 69 -3.79 -6.20 13.95
C VAL A 69 -3.98 -4.76 13.46
N ALA A 70 -4.76 -3.97 14.21
CA ALA A 70 -5.11 -2.58 13.91
C ALA A 70 -4.64 -1.60 15.01
N THR A 71 -3.45 -1.85 15.54
CA THR A 71 -2.79 -1.14 16.63
C THR A 71 -1.75 -0.15 16.08
N PRO A 72 -1.04 0.64 16.90
CA PRO A 72 0.11 1.41 16.44
C PRO A 72 1.23 0.53 15.87
N SER A 73 1.93 1.03 14.83
CA SER A 73 2.90 0.25 14.03
C SER A 73 4.03 -0.39 14.85
N VAL A 74 4.43 0.22 15.95
CA VAL A 74 5.47 -0.30 16.86
C VAL A 74 5.09 -1.64 17.51
N THR A 75 3.81 -1.98 17.55
CA THR A 75 3.30 -3.23 18.13
C THR A 75 3.01 -4.32 17.11
N HIS A 76 3.04 -3.98 15.81
CA HIS A 76 2.67 -4.88 14.73
C HIS A 76 3.50 -6.16 14.71
N PHE A 77 4.81 -6.04 14.78
CA PHE A 77 5.73 -7.17 14.74
C PHE A 77 5.41 -8.20 15.83
N GLU A 78 5.36 -7.78 17.07
CA GLU A 78 5.19 -8.71 18.20
C GLU A 78 3.81 -9.39 18.17
N LEU A 79 2.75 -8.64 17.90
CA LEU A 79 1.40 -9.21 17.80
C LEU A 79 1.26 -10.17 16.63
N ALA A 80 1.77 -9.81 15.45
CA ALA A 80 1.74 -10.66 14.27
C ALA A 80 2.57 -11.93 14.46
N ARG A 81 3.81 -11.82 15.00
CA ARG A 81 4.67 -12.96 15.29
C ARG A 81 3.98 -13.96 16.21
N ARG A 82 3.42 -13.49 17.33
CA ARG A 82 2.72 -14.33 18.30
C ARG A 82 1.47 -15.01 17.74
N ALA A 83 0.74 -14.32 16.83
CA ALA A 83 -0.40 -14.90 16.13
C ALA A 83 0.04 -16.03 15.16
N ILE A 84 1.08 -15.77 14.35
CA ILE A 84 1.63 -16.73 13.40
C ILE A 84 2.21 -17.95 14.12
N GLU A 85 2.94 -17.77 15.23
CA GLU A 85 3.47 -18.87 16.06
C GLU A 85 2.37 -19.82 16.52
N ARG A 86 1.16 -19.29 16.77
CA ARG A 86 -0.04 -20.07 17.15
C ARG A 86 -0.82 -20.62 15.96
N GLY A 87 -0.27 -20.52 14.74
CA GLY A 87 -0.90 -21.05 13.53
C GLY A 87 -2.09 -20.23 13.05
N LYS A 88 -2.18 -18.96 13.40
CA LYS A 88 -3.27 -18.09 12.95
C LYS A 88 -2.85 -17.31 11.70
N HIS A 89 -3.78 -17.13 10.78
CA HIS A 89 -3.63 -16.16 9.68
C HIS A 89 -3.61 -14.74 10.26
N VAL A 90 -2.94 -13.82 9.58
CA VAL A 90 -2.79 -12.45 10.09
C VAL A 90 -2.99 -11.42 8.98
N LEU A 91 -3.81 -10.42 9.27
CA LEU A 91 -3.90 -9.17 8.51
C LEU A 91 -3.37 -8.04 9.40
N VAL A 92 -2.31 -7.37 8.96
CA VAL A 92 -1.69 -6.25 9.69
C VAL A 92 -1.99 -4.95 8.99
N MET A 93 -2.35 -3.90 9.74
CA MET A 93 -2.42 -2.55 9.19
C MET A 93 -1.07 -2.09 8.64
N LYS A 94 -1.08 -1.19 7.66
CA LYS A 94 0.15 -0.58 7.15
C LYS A 94 0.85 0.28 8.23
N PRO A 95 2.18 0.32 8.22
CA PRO A 95 3.11 -0.56 7.52
C PRO A 95 3.17 -1.93 8.20
N LEU A 96 3.59 -2.98 7.49
CA LEU A 96 3.73 -4.33 8.07
C LEU A 96 4.52 -4.29 9.38
N THR A 97 5.69 -3.65 9.34
CA THR A 97 6.55 -3.35 10.49
C THR A 97 7.27 -2.02 10.22
N THR A 98 8.02 -1.54 11.21
CA THR A 98 8.89 -0.36 11.07
C THR A 98 10.34 -0.72 10.75
N ARG A 99 10.68 -2.00 10.63
CA ARG A 99 12.02 -2.53 10.36
C ARG A 99 11.97 -3.63 9.31
N VAL A 100 12.96 -3.64 8.43
CA VAL A 100 13.07 -4.62 7.33
C VAL A 100 13.28 -6.04 7.86
N ASP A 101 14.19 -6.23 8.81
CA ASP A 101 14.48 -7.54 9.42
C ASP A 101 13.24 -8.16 10.09
N GLN A 102 12.44 -7.36 10.78
CA GLN A 102 11.19 -7.81 11.37
C GLN A 102 10.14 -8.24 10.31
N ALA A 103 10.02 -7.46 9.22
CA ALA A 103 9.11 -7.82 8.13
C ALA A 103 9.53 -9.13 7.45
N GLU A 104 10.82 -9.31 7.21
CA GLU A 104 11.37 -10.54 6.64
C GLU A 104 11.15 -11.75 7.55
N GLU A 105 11.40 -11.60 8.86
CA GLU A 105 11.13 -12.65 9.86
C GLU A 105 9.67 -13.09 9.83
N LEU A 106 8.71 -12.14 9.78
CA LEU A 106 7.29 -12.45 9.71
C LEU A 106 6.92 -13.22 8.43
N CYS A 107 7.46 -12.81 7.28
CA CYS A 107 7.21 -13.50 6.02
C CYS A 107 7.70 -14.96 6.08
N GLN A 108 8.95 -15.17 6.48
CA GLN A 108 9.54 -16.49 6.61
C GLN A 108 8.82 -17.35 7.66
N LEU A 109 8.38 -16.74 8.77
CA LEU A 109 7.64 -17.45 9.80
C LEU A 109 6.26 -17.88 9.30
N ALA A 110 5.55 -17.02 8.57
CA ALA A 110 4.25 -17.32 7.99
C ALA A 110 4.32 -18.49 7.00
N GLU A 111 5.35 -18.49 6.13
CA GLU A 111 5.61 -19.61 5.20
C GLU A 111 5.88 -20.91 5.94
N ARG A 112 6.77 -20.90 6.94
CA ARG A 112 7.07 -22.11 7.74
C ARG A 112 5.84 -22.65 8.47
N LYS A 113 4.91 -21.77 8.88
CA LYS A 113 3.67 -22.17 9.57
C LYS A 113 2.52 -22.49 8.62
N GLY A 114 2.66 -22.23 7.32
CA GLY A 114 1.60 -22.44 6.33
C GLY A 114 0.39 -21.55 6.56
N VAL A 115 0.58 -20.32 7.06
CA VAL A 115 -0.49 -19.36 7.31
C VAL A 115 -0.39 -18.15 6.38
N VAL A 116 -1.52 -17.53 6.10
CA VAL A 116 -1.57 -16.30 5.31
C VAL A 116 -1.16 -15.13 6.20
N LEU A 117 -0.16 -14.37 5.76
CA LEU A 117 0.20 -13.06 6.28
C LEU A 117 -0.10 -12.02 5.21
N ALA A 118 -0.91 -11.04 5.52
CA ALA A 118 -1.27 -9.94 4.60
C ALA A 118 -1.17 -8.58 5.30
N VAL A 119 -1.06 -7.53 4.48
CA VAL A 119 -0.97 -6.14 4.94
C VAL A 119 -2.14 -5.35 4.35
N ASP A 120 -2.84 -4.57 5.19
CA ASP A 120 -3.87 -3.64 4.73
C ASP A 120 -3.23 -2.51 3.91
N HIS A 121 -3.05 -2.78 2.63
CA HIS A 121 -2.76 -1.80 1.60
C HIS A 121 -4.05 -1.44 0.84
N THR A 122 -5.02 -0.90 1.56
CA THR A 122 -6.40 -0.64 1.13
C THR A 122 -6.51 -0.09 -0.31
N PHE A 123 -5.63 0.85 -0.71
CA PHE A 123 -5.75 1.50 -2.03
C PHE A 123 -5.54 0.56 -3.21
N ILE A 124 -4.81 -0.55 -3.03
CA ILE A 124 -4.64 -1.57 -4.08
C ILE A 124 -5.99 -2.20 -4.46
N TYR A 125 -6.92 -2.27 -3.52
CA TYR A 125 -8.25 -2.85 -3.70
C TYR A 125 -9.28 -1.86 -4.27
N SER A 126 -8.89 -0.60 -4.51
CA SER A 126 -9.78 0.35 -5.20
C SER A 126 -9.96 -0.04 -6.67
N GLY A 127 -11.19 0.06 -7.18
CA GLY A 127 -11.47 -0.32 -8.57
C GLY A 127 -10.65 0.46 -9.59
N ALA A 128 -10.28 1.72 -9.28
CA ALA A 128 -9.41 2.52 -10.14
C ALA A 128 -8.01 1.92 -10.27
N VAL A 129 -7.36 1.59 -9.14
CA VAL A 129 -6.01 0.99 -9.13
C VAL A 129 -6.01 -0.40 -9.77
N ARG A 130 -7.05 -1.21 -9.52
CA ARG A 130 -7.24 -2.51 -10.19
C ARG A 130 -7.40 -2.35 -11.70
N LYS A 131 -8.15 -1.33 -12.15
CA LYS A 131 -8.30 -1.03 -13.58
C LYS A 131 -6.99 -0.56 -14.21
N MET A 132 -6.20 0.28 -13.52
CA MET A 132 -4.87 0.68 -13.97
C MET A 132 -3.97 -0.55 -14.19
N LYS A 133 -3.93 -1.46 -13.22
CA LYS A 133 -3.15 -2.71 -13.32
C LYS A 133 -3.58 -3.54 -14.52
N ALA A 134 -4.88 -3.76 -14.70
CA ALA A 134 -5.40 -4.51 -15.84
C ALA A 134 -5.00 -3.90 -17.20
N LEU A 135 -4.98 -2.57 -17.31
CA LEU A 135 -4.56 -1.87 -18.52
C LEU A 135 -3.05 -2.00 -18.78
N ILE A 136 -2.25 -1.96 -17.70
CA ILE A 136 -0.80 -2.19 -17.81
C ILE A 136 -0.53 -3.63 -18.27
N ASP A 137 -1.16 -4.61 -17.63
CA ASP A 137 -0.97 -6.03 -17.93
C ASP A 137 -1.45 -6.40 -19.34
N ALA A 138 -2.48 -5.72 -19.84
CA ALA A 138 -2.94 -5.84 -21.22
C ALA A 138 -2.02 -5.17 -22.26
N GLY A 139 -0.95 -4.48 -21.81
CA GLY A 139 -0.02 -3.77 -22.69
C GLY A 139 -0.60 -2.53 -23.35
N GLU A 140 -1.75 -2.03 -22.86
CA GLU A 140 -2.41 -0.85 -23.45
C GLU A 140 -1.63 0.44 -23.22
N ILE A 141 -0.84 0.50 -22.15
CA ILE A 141 -0.03 1.66 -21.78
C ILE A 141 1.30 1.66 -22.55
N GLY A 142 1.75 0.49 -23.00
CA GLY A 142 3.06 0.27 -23.62
C GLY A 142 4.17 0.17 -22.57
N ASP A 143 5.40 0.53 -22.94
CA ASP A 143 6.54 0.57 -22.03
C ASP A 143 6.33 1.68 -20.99
N LEU A 144 6.47 1.33 -19.73
CA LEU A 144 6.31 2.29 -18.63
C LEU A 144 7.53 3.22 -18.55
N TYR A 145 7.27 4.52 -18.56
CA TYR A 145 8.30 5.56 -18.47
C TYR A 145 8.45 6.10 -17.06
N TYR A 146 7.33 6.42 -16.41
CA TYR A 146 7.36 6.99 -15.07
C TYR A 146 6.07 6.69 -14.28
N PHE A 147 6.21 6.80 -12.97
CA PHE A 147 5.14 6.82 -11.99
C PHE A 147 5.32 8.06 -11.11
N ASP A 148 4.33 8.93 -11.04
CA ASP A 148 4.31 10.09 -10.15
C ASP A 148 3.12 10.02 -9.21
N SER A 149 3.32 10.32 -7.93
CA SER A 149 2.21 10.48 -6.99
C SER A 149 2.36 11.70 -6.08
N VAL A 150 1.21 12.26 -5.74
CA VAL A 150 1.08 13.36 -4.79
C VAL A 150 0.02 12.98 -3.76
N ARG A 151 0.43 12.90 -2.50
CA ARG A 151 -0.47 12.65 -1.36
C ARG A 151 -0.23 13.70 -0.29
N ILE A 152 -1.04 14.74 -0.35
CA ILE A 152 -0.88 15.92 0.49
C ILE A 152 -2.21 16.34 1.12
N ASN A 153 -2.16 16.84 2.34
CA ASN A 153 -3.30 17.40 3.06
C ASN A 153 -2.82 18.15 4.31
N LEU A 154 -3.63 19.07 4.83
CA LEU A 154 -3.45 19.53 6.21
C LEU A 154 -3.94 18.42 7.14
N GLY A 155 -3.01 17.55 7.54
CA GLY A 155 -3.30 16.32 8.27
C GLY A 155 -3.19 16.45 9.78
N LEU A 156 -3.53 15.36 10.47
CA LEU A 156 -3.17 15.17 11.88
C LEU A 156 -1.68 14.79 11.91
N ILE A 157 -0.85 15.73 12.30
CA ILE A 157 0.58 15.45 12.52
C ILE A 157 0.69 14.44 13.64
N GLN A 158 1.28 13.29 13.34
CA GLN A 158 1.51 12.21 14.31
C GLN A 158 2.81 12.50 15.05
N PRO A 159 2.86 12.40 16.38
CA PRO A 159 4.08 12.69 17.13
C PRO A 159 5.11 11.54 17.08
N ASP A 160 4.68 10.34 16.72
CA ASP A 160 5.44 9.09 16.80
C ASP A 160 5.87 8.53 15.45
N VAL A 161 5.43 9.14 14.33
CA VAL A 161 5.82 8.72 12.97
C VAL A 161 6.04 9.93 12.07
N SER A 162 6.90 9.81 11.05
CA SER A 162 7.05 10.84 10.02
C SER A 162 5.99 10.69 8.93
N VAL A 163 5.80 11.76 8.14
CA VAL A 163 4.93 11.73 6.96
C VAL A 163 5.31 10.61 5.99
N LEU A 164 6.60 10.26 5.98
CA LEU A 164 7.16 9.20 5.15
C LEU A 164 6.58 7.83 5.54
N TRP A 165 6.49 7.51 6.84
CA TRP A 165 5.96 6.26 7.34
C TRP A 165 4.42 6.23 7.45
N ASP A 166 3.78 7.40 7.47
CA ASP A 166 2.31 7.45 7.51
C ASP A 166 1.66 7.49 6.13
N LEU A 167 2.09 8.42 5.25
CA LEU A 167 1.45 8.61 3.94
C LEU A 167 2.08 7.79 2.82
N ALA A 168 3.42 7.74 2.74
CA ALA A 168 4.08 7.09 1.61
C ALA A 168 3.84 5.56 1.50
N PRO A 169 3.53 4.78 2.57
CA PRO A 169 3.18 3.37 2.40
C PRO A 169 2.08 3.12 1.38
N HIS A 170 1.11 4.02 1.28
CA HIS A 170 0.02 3.90 0.32
C HIS A 170 0.49 4.05 -1.13
N ASP A 171 1.32 5.06 -1.41
CA ASP A 171 1.80 5.34 -2.76
C ASP A 171 2.88 4.32 -3.17
N VAL A 172 3.74 3.92 -2.24
CA VAL A 172 4.74 2.86 -2.47
C VAL A 172 4.04 1.53 -2.77
N SER A 173 2.96 1.19 -2.07
CA SER A 173 2.21 -0.04 -2.34
C SER A 173 1.51 0.00 -3.71
N ILE A 174 0.92 1.13 -4.10
CA ILE A 174 0.33 1.31 -5.44
C ILE A 174 1.42 1.19 -6.51
N MET A 175 2.57 1.85 -6.33
CA MET A 175 3.72 1.78 -7.22
C MET A 175 4.21 0.33 -7.38
N ASP A 176 4.43 -0.37 -6.27
CA ASP A 176 4.89 -1.77 -6.26
C ASP A 176 3.94 -2.69 -7.01
N TYR A 177 2.64 -2.52 -6.78
CA TYR A 177 1.57 -3.29 -7.42
C TYR A 177 1.47 -3.02 -8.92
N LEU A 178 1.48 -1.74 -9.33
CA LEU A 178 1.31 -1.36 -10.74
C LEU A 178 2.54 -1.69 -11.59
N LEU A 179 3.73 -1.33 -11.09
CA LEU A 179 4.96 -1.50 -11.86
C LEU A 179 5.43 -2.96 -11.91
N ALA A 180 5.16 -3.74 -10.86
CA ALA A 180 5.55 -5.15 -10.72
C ALA A 180 7.03 -5.41 -11.05
N ARG A 181 7.92 -4.47 -10.70
CA ARG A 181 9.36 -4.51 -10.92
C ARG A 181 10.11 -4.24 -9.62
N ASP A 182 11.29 -4.79 -9.46
CA ASP A 182 12.12 -4.52 -8.29
C ASP A 182 12.88 -3.22 -8.48
N PRO A 183 12.79 -2.28 -7.52
CA PRO A 183 13.57 -1.05 -7.56
C PRO A 183 15.03 -1.31 -7.25
N ILE A 184 15.94 -0.57 -7.89
CA ILE A 184 17.39 -0.69 -7.69
C ILE A 184 17.95 0.31 -6.68
N SER A 185 17.30 1.47 -6.53
CA SER A 185 17.74 2.47 -5.55
C SER A 185 16.64 3.47 -5.21
N VAL A 186 16.80 4.12 -4.05
CA VAL A 186 15.93 5.17 -3.55
C VAL A 186 16.77 6.39 -3.17
N SER A 187 16.30 7.59 -3.48
CA SER A 187 16.75 8.84 -2.87
C SER A 187 15.56 9.63 -2.37
N ALA A 188 15.71 10.31 -1.23
CA ALA A 188 14.65 11.09 -0.63
C ALA A 188 15.18 12.34 0.06
N ALA A 189 14.38 13.40 0.02
CA ALA A 189 14.57 14.62 0.81
C ALA A 189 13.35 14.83 1.71
N GLY A 190 13.57 15.15 2.96
CA GLY A 190 12.51 15.44 3.93
C GLY A 190 12.85 16.65 4.77
N ALA A 191 11.82 17.29 5.29
CA ALA A 191 11.97 18.43 6.20
C ALA A 191 10.91 18.40 7.30
N SER A 192 11.29 18.96 8.45
CA SER A 192 10.43 19.14 9.63
C SER A 192 10.19 20.63 9.85
N HIS A 193 8.94 21.02 9.98
CA HIS A 193 8.51 22.39 10.19
C HIS A 193 7.60 22.50 11.42
N GLY A 194 7.45 23.71 11.96
CA GLY A 194 6.52 23.99 13.05
C GLY A 194 6.83 23.27 14.35
N GLY A 195 8.11 22.92 14.61
CA GLY A 195 8.53 22.21 15.82
C GLY A 195 8.18 20.71 15.82
N SER A 196 7.81 20.14 14.67
CA SER A 196 7.57 18.68 14.57
C SER A 196 8.87 17.92 14.83
N PRO A 197 8.84 16.83 15.63
CA PRO A 197 10.02 16.01 15.89
C PRO A 197 10.43 15.14 14.69
N ALA A 198 9.54 14.95 13.71
CA ALA A 198 9.75 14.12 12.53
C ALA A 198 9.38 14.91 11.26
N GLU A 199 9.82 14.42 10.10
CA GLU A 199 9.53 15.03 8.81
C GLU A 199 8.02 15.13 8.58
N ASN A 200 7.54 16.29 8.17
CA ASN A 200 6.15 16.55 7.82
C ASN A 200 5.96 16.89 6.34
N ILE A 201 7.05 16.92 5.58
CA ILE A 201 7.09 16.92 4.12
C ILE A 201 8.24 16.03 3.64
N ALA A 202 8.01 15.24 2.59
CA ALA A 202 9.06 14.43 1.96
C ALA A 202 8.80 14.24 0.45
N TYR A 203 9.91 14.15 -0.28
CA TYR A 203 9.98 13.81 -1.70
C TYR A 203 10.83 12.56 -1.86
N ILE A 204 10.34 11.56 -2.58
CA ILE A 204 10.98 10.26 -2.74
C ILE A 204 11.14 10.00 -4.23
N THR A 205 12.33 9.59 -4.65
CA THR A 205 12.61 9.12 -6.02
C THR A 205 13.08 7.68 -5.96
N VAL A 206 12.43 6.81 -6.72
CA VAL A 206 12.75 5.39 -6.85
C VAL A 206 13.21 5.10 -8.27
N ARG A 207 14.35 4.44 -8.42
CA ARG A 207 14.92 4.07 -9.73
C ARG A 207 14.82 2.57 -9.95
N TYR A 208 14.54 2.23 -11.21
CA TYR A 208 14.45 0.87 -11.70
C TYR A 208 15.52 0.61 -12.76
N GLU A 209 15.66 -0.63 -13.18
CA GLU A 209 16.51 -0.95 -14.32
C GLU A 209 16.01 -0.23 -15.59
N GLY A 210 16.93 0.26 -16.41
CA GLY A 210 16.63 1.08 -17.57
C GLY A 210 16.29 2.52 -17.23
N SER A 211 15.27 3.07 -17.87
CA SER A 211 14.87 4.48 -17.75
C SER A 211 13.63 4.72 -16.88
N LEU A 212 12.98 3.65 -16.39
CA LEU A 212 11.81 3.78 -15.53
C LEU A 212 12.18 4.46 -14.21
N ILE A 213 11.43 5.47 -13.86
CA ILE A 213 11.58 6.23 -12.62
C ILE A 213 10.23 6.44 -11.93
N ALA A 214 10.21 6.42 -10.60
CA ALA A 214 9.05 6.80 -9.83
C ALA A 214 9.38 7.97 -8.89
N HIS A 215 8.42 8.87 -8.72
CA HIS A 215 8.52 10.01 -7.80
C HIS A 215 7.25 10.11 -6.94
N MET A 216 7.42 10.46 -5.66
CA MET A 216 6.32 10.61 -4.72
C MET A 216 6.53 11.86 -3.87
N HIS A 217 5.45 12.65 -3.72
CA HIS A 217 5.39 13.80 -2.82
C HIS A 217 4.36 13.53 -1.72
N VAL A 218 4.82 13.47 -0.48
CA VAL A 218 3.97 13.32 0.72
C VAL A 218 4.12 14.52 1.64
N ASN A 219 3.01 15.06 2.14
CA ASN A 219 3.04 16.34 2.88
C ASN A 219 1.80 16.47 3.78
N TRP A 220 2.01 16.81 5.05
CA TRP A 220 0.95 17.15 6.02
C TRP A 220 0.62 18.63 6.11
N LEU A 221 1.37 19.50 5.44
CA LEU A 221 1.27 20.97 5.58
C LEU A 221 0.50 21.63 4.43
N ALA A 222 -0.04 20.86 3.49
CA ALA A 222 -0.72 21.42 2.32
C ALA A 222 -2.12 21.95 2.69
N PRO A 223 -2.51 23.15 2.19
CA PRO A 223 -3.81 23.74 2.50
C PRO A 223 -4.96 23.02 1.79
N VAL A 224 -4.67 22.16 0.83
CA VAL A 224 -5.61 21.37 0.05
C VAL A 224 -5.30 19.89 0.19
N LYS A 225 -6.33 19.04 0.05
CA LYS A 225 -6.16 17.60 0.01
C LYS A 225 -6.04 17.15 -1.44
N VAL A 226 -4.89 16.55 -1.79
CA VAL A 226 -4.64 15.95 -3.11
C VAL A 226 -4.20 14.50 -2.92
N ARG A 227 -4.75 13.61 -3.74
CA ARG A 227 -4.34 12.21 -3.84
C ARG A 227 -4.40 11.82 -5.31
N SER A 228 -3.32 12.09 -6.02
CA SER A 228 -3.23 11.87 -7.45
C SER A 228 -2.05 10.97 -7.79
N THR A 229 -2.25 10.07 -8.74
CA THR A 229 -1.21 9.22 -9.30
C THR A 229 -1.23 9.32 -10.81
N ILE A 230 -0.06 9.52 -11.41
CA ILE A 230 0.12 9.55 -12.86
C ILE A 230 1.03 8.41 -13.27
N VAL A 231 0.64 7.66 -14.29
CA VAL A 231 1.48 6.64 -14.91
C VAL A 231 1.62 6.97 -16.40
N GLY A 232 2.84 7.26 -16.81
CA GLY A 232 3.17 7.53 -18.20
C GLY A 232 3.77 6.32 -18.89
N GLY A 233 3.30 6.03 -20.08
CA GLY A 233 3.86 4.98 -20.93
C GLY A 233 4.02 5.41 -22.38
N SER A 234 4.61 4.52 -23.19
CA SER A 234 4.93 4.82 -24.60
C SER A 234 3.69 4.96 -25.50
N LYS A 235 2.58 4.33 -25.11
CA LYS A 235 1.32 4.36 -25.87
C LYS A 235 0.30 5.33 -25.28
N LYS A 236 0.07 5.27 -23.96
CA LYS A 236 -0.96 6.04 -23.26
C LYS A 236 -0.45 6.50 -21.90
N MET A 237 -1.16 7.45 -21.31
CA MET A 237 -0.94 7.93 -19.95
C MET A 237 -2.22 7.78 -19.13
N MET A 238 -2.08 7.52 -17.85
CA MET A 238 -3.21 7.39 -16.92
C MET A 238 -3.06 8.40 -15.79
N ILE A 239 -4.19 8.99 -15.38
CA ILE A 239 -4.29 9.81 -14.16
C ILE A 239 -5.36 9.20 -13.27
N TYR A 240 -4.97 8.80 -12.08
CA TYR A 240 -5.86 8.42 -11.00
C TYR A 240 -5.95 9.56 -9.99
N ASP A 241 -7.16 10.05 -9.74
CA ASP A 241 -7.45 11.04 -8.70
C ASP A 241 -8.44 10.42 -7.70
N ASP A 242 -7.97 10.13 -6.47
CA ASP A 242 -8.82 9.56 -5.42
C ASP A 242 -9.85 10.55 -4.88
N MET A 243 -9.63 11.83 -5.09
CA MET A 243 -10.55 12.89 -4.63
C MET A 243 -11.70 13.13 -5.62
N GLU A 244 -11.55 12.68 -6.86
CA GLU A 244 -12.60 12.77 -7.87
C GLU A 244 -13.74 11.78 -7.54
N PRO A 245 -15.00 12.24 -7.43
CA PRO A 245 -16.11 11.37 -7.01
C PRO A 245 -16.55 10.38 -8.09
N SER A 246 -16.49 10.73 -9.37
CA SER A 246 -17.06 9.95 -10.46
C SER A 246 -16.02 9.41 -11.44
N GLU A 247 -15.12 10.25 -11.93
CA GLU A 247 -14.17 9.94 -13.00
C GLU A 247 -12.75 9.77 -12.43
N LYS A 248 -12.62 8.88 -11.44
CA LYS A 248 -11.39 8.66 -10.68
C LYS A 248 -10.19 8.30 -11.56
N LEU A 249 -10.42 7.66 -12.70
CA LEU A 249 -9.38 7.24 -13.64
C LEU A 249 -9.65 7.85 -15.02
N LYS A 250 -8.63 8.57 -15.52
CA LYS A 250 -8.62 9.14 -16.88
C LYS A 250 -7.46 8.58 -17.68
N ILE A 251 -7.73 8.15 -18.90
CA ILE A 251 -6.75 7.58 -19.81
C ILE A 251 -6.61 8.52 -21.00
N TYR A 252 -5.39 8.94 -21.29
CA TYR A 252 -5.05 9.85 -22.35
C TYR A 252 -4.27 9.13 -23.44
N ASP A 253 -4.78 9.15 -24.68
CA ASP A 253 -4.03 8.74 -25.86
C ASP A 253 -3.13 9.89 -26.33
N LYS A 254 -2.15 10.21 -25.50
CA LYS A 254 -1.15 11.24 -25.80
C LYS A 254 0.24 10.63 -25.71
N GLY A 255 1.15 11.10 -26.53
CA GLY A 255 2.51 10.63 -26.56
C GLY A 255 3.37 11.45 -27.50
N PHE A 256 4.61 11.05 -27.64
CA PHE A 256 5.53 11.63 -28.61
C PHE A 256 6.35 10.51 -29.26
N SER A 257 6.85 10.78 -30.45
CA SER A 257 7.86 9.98 -31.12
C SER A 257 9.00 10.89 -31.58
N VAL A 258 10.22 10.39 -31.43
CA VAL A 258 11.39 11.05 -31.97
C VAL A 258 11.62 10.50 -33.37
N VAL A 259 11.56 11.35 -34.39
CA VAL A 259 11.83 10.99 -35.78
C VAL A 259 13.28 11.40 -36.07
N HIS A 260 14.12 10.43 -36.33
CA HIS A 260 15.47 10.66 -36.80
C HIS A 260 15.44 10.73 -38.33
N GLU A 261 15.39 11.91 -38.90
CA GLU A 261 15.77 12.09 -40.33
C GLU A 261 17.27 12.40 -40.34
N LEU A 262 18.09 11.44 -40.70
CA LEU A 262 19.50 11.63 -40.97
C LEU A 262 19.63 12.19 -42.40
N ALA A 263 19.66 13.50 -42.52
CA ALA A 263 20.26 14.15 -43.70
C ALA A 263 21.76 14.24 -43.48
N PRO A 264 22.61 13.79 -44.43
CA PRO A 264 24.06 13.67 -44.21
C PRO A 264 24.82 14.98 -44.02
N GLU A 265 24.24 16.14 -44.20
CA GLU A 265 24.98 17.41 -44.30
C GLU A 265 24.42 18.59 -43.47
N GLU A 266 23.33 18.43 -42.73
CA GLU A 266 22.80 19.48 -41.85
C GLU A 266 22.70 19.03 -40.41
N SER A 267 22.98 19.94 -39.47
CA SER A 267 22.91 19.71 -38.04
C SER A 267 21.71 18.87 -37.67
N ALA A 268 21.90 17.73 -36.98
CA ALA A 268 20.87 16.79 -36.55
C ALA A 268 19.78 17.53 -35.76
N GLN A 269 18.73 17.97 -36.43
CA GLN A 269 17.52 18.49 -35.77
C GLN A 269 16.68 17.29 -35.35
N TRP A 270 16.50 17.16 -34.04
CA TRP A 270 15.55 16.23 -33.48
C TRP A 270 14.14 16.72 -33.81
N MET A 271 13.43 16.01 -34.66
CA MET A 271 12.02 16.29 -34.86
C MET A 271 11.22 15.44 -33.88
N VAL A 272 10.44 16.09 -33.05
CA VAL A 272 9.50 15.45 -32.12
C VAL A 272 8.09 15.55 -32.69
N ALA A 273 7.50 14.43 -33.02
CA ALA A 273 6.10 14.34 -33.40
C ALA A 273 5.24 14.08 -32.15
N TYR A 274 4.33 14.98 -31.85
CA TYR A 274 3.37 14.82 -30.78
C TYR A 274 2.12 14.11 -31.28
N ARG A 275 1.70 13.06 -30.55
CA ARG A 275 0.41 12.43 -30.75
C ARG A 275 -0.61 13.06 -29.81
N SER A 276 -1.71 13.59 -30.37
CA SER A 276 -2.84 14.12 -29.63
C SER A 276 -4.08 13.30 -29.99
N GLY A 277 -4.43 12.35 -29.15
CA GLY A 277 -5.61 11.53 -29.26
C GLY A 277 -6.65 11.84 -28.20
N ASP A 278 -7.62 10.94 -28.04
CA ASP A 278 -8.75 11.09 -27.14
C ASP A 278 -8.37 10.92 -25.67
N MET A 279 -9.25 11.41 -24.79
CA MET A 279 -9.26 11.10 -23.38
C MET A 279 -10.58 10.39 -23.05
N HIS A 280 -10.53 9.33 -22.25
CA HIS A 280 -11.71 8.67 -21.75
C HIS A 280 -11.56 8.27 -20.28
N ALA A 281 -12.69 8.23 -19.57
CA ALA A 281 -12.77 7.72 -18.21
C ALA A 281 -13.47 6.34 -18.25
N PRO A 282 -12.74 5.24 -17.99
CA PRO A 282 -13.34 3.92 -17.97
C PRO A 282 -14.21 3.72 -16.73
N HIS A 283 -15.21 2.84 -16.83
CA HIS A 283 -15.93 2.37 -15.67
C HIS A 283 -14.99 1.61 -14.73
N VAL A 284 -15.06 1.91 -13.45
CA VAL A 284 -14.31 1.26 -12.37
C VAL A 284 -15.26 0.66 -11.34
N ASP A 285 -14.84 -0.43 -10.69
CA ASP A 285 -15.60 -1.02 -9.58
C ASP A 285 -15.73 -0.01 -8.43
N THR A 286 -16.93 0.20 -7.94
CA THR A 286 -17.25 1.15 -6.86
C THR A 286 -17.39 0.51 -5.48
N ARG A 287 -17.16 -0.80 -5.36
CA ARG A 287 -17.18 -1.48 -4.07
C ARG A 287 -16.15 -0.84 -3.13
N GLU A 288 -16.48 -0.84 -1.85
CA GLU A 288 -15.55 -0.36 -0.82
C GLU A 288 -14.26 -1.22 -0.83
N ALA A 289 -13.10 -0.58 -0.92
CA ALA A 289 -11.82 -1.27 -1.00
C ALA A 289 -11.57 -2.24 0.18
N LEU A 290 -11.94 -1.85 1.41
CA LEU A 290 -11.85 -2.73 2.58
C LEU A 290 -12.77 -3.95 2.50
N ALA A 291 -13.91 -3.87 1.79
CA ALA A 291 -14.77 -5.02 1.57
C ALA A 291 -14.13 -6.01 0.58
N VAL A 292 -13.53 -5.48 -0.50
CA VAL A 292 -12.78 -6.30 -1.47
C VAL A 292 -11.59 -6.97 -0.80
N GLU A 293 -10.84 -6.25 0.04
CA GLU A 293 -9.72 -6.80 0.80
C GLU A 293 -10.16 -7.92 1.75
N ALA A 294 -11.27 -7.71 2.49
CA ALA A 294 -11.79 -8.74 3.38
C ALA A 294 -12.20 -10.00 2.61
N ASP A 295 -12.86 -9.86 1.46
CA ASP A 295 -13.22 -10.98 0.59
C ASP A 295 -11.97 -11.72 0.10
N GLU A 296 -10.96 -11.01 -0.44
CA GLU A 296 -9.72 -11.63 -0.93
C GLU A 296 -8.92 -12.30 0.20
N MET A 297 -8.90 -11.72 1.41
CA MET A 297 -8.28 -12.37 2.57
C MET A 297 -8.95 -13.70 2.91
N LEU A 298 -10.28 -13.75 2.87
CA LEU A 298 -11.04 -14.99 3.12
C LEU A 298 -10.86 -16.02 2.02
N GLU A 299 -10.75 -15.60 0.75
CA GLU A 299 -10.42 -16.48 -0.38
C GLU A 299 -9.00 -17.07 -0.22
N ALA A 300 -8.02 -16.26 0.22
CA ALA A 300 -6.66 -16.72 0.46
C ALA A 300 -6.59 -17.74 1.63
N ILE A 301 -7.30 -17.47 2.72
CA ILE A 301 -7.40 -18.41 3.85
C ILE A 301 -8.02 -19.74 3.42
N ALA A 302 -8.99 -19.70 2.51
CA ALA A 302 -9.62 -20.90 1.96
C ALA A 302 -8.77 -21.61 0.89
N GLY A 303 -7.60 -21.08 0.52
CA GLY A 303 -6.71 -21.63 -0.51
C GLY A 303 -7.27 -21.53 -1.94
N ARG A 304 -8.24 -20.64 -2.19
CA ARG A 304 -8.86 -20.47 -3.51
C ARG A 304 -8.14 -19.50 -4.42
N ALA A 305 -7.52 -18.47 -3.85
CA ALA A 305 -6.72 -17.49 -4.59
C ALA A 305 -5.63 -16.90 -3.71
N PRO A 306 -4.47 -16.51 -4.26
CA PRO A 306 -3.47 -15.76 -3.49
C PRO A 306 -3.97 -14.35 -3.18
N ILE A 307 -3.52 -13.77 -2.05
CA ILE A 307 -3.75 -12.37 -1.74
C ILE A 307 -2.63 -11.50 -2.33
N VAL A 308 -3.00 -10.40 -2.97
CA VAL A 308 -2.00 -9.53 -3.64
C VAL A 308 -1.19 -8.66 -2.68
N THR A 309 -1.69 -8.46 -1.46
CA THR A 309 -1.01 -7.72 -0.40
C THR A 309 -0.42 -8.64 0.66
N ASP A 310 0.18 -9.74 0.23
CA ASP A 310 0.84 -10.69 1.11
C ASP A 310 1.98 -10.06 1.93
N GLY A 311 2.55 -10.83 2.86
CA GLY A 311 3.67 -10.37 3.69
C GLY A 311 4.87 -9.88 2.86
N TRP A 312 5.15 -10.53 1.72
CA TRP A 312 6.25 -10.14 0.83
C TRP A 312 5.99 -8.80 0.13
N ALA A 313 4.74 -8.52 -0.28
CA ALA A 313 4.36 -7.18 -0.74
C ALA A 313 4.56 -6.13 0.37
N GLY A 314 4.17 -6.45 1.60
CA GLY A 314 4.45 -5.61 2.76
C GLY A 314 5.93 -5.37 3.00
N LEU A 315 6.77 -6.40 2.88
CA LEU A 315 8.24 -6.30 3.00
C LEU A 315 8.82 -5.38 1.91
N ARG A 316 8.38 -5.49 0.65
CA ARG A 316 8.83 -4.61 -0.43
C ARG A 316 8.56 -3.15 -0.12
N VAL A 317 7.37 -2.84 0.40
CA VAL A 317 7.00 -1.49 0.85
C VAL A 317 7.92 -1.01 1.99
N VAL A 318 8.10 -1.81 3.04
CA VAL A 318 8.95 -1.45 4.18
C VAL A 318 10.40 -1.19 3.75
N ARG A 319 10.94 -1.93 2.79
CA ARG A 319 12.30 -1.73 2.28
C ARG A 319 12.47 -0.40 1.57
N VAL A 320 11.51 -0.01 0.72
CA VAL A 320 11.53 1.29 0.04
C VAL A 320 11.46 2.42 1.08
N LEU A 321 10.58 2.31 2.07
CA LEU A 321 10.44 3.30 3.14
C LEU A 321 11.71 3.40 4.00
N ALA A 322 12.31 2.28 4.39
CA ALA A 322 13.55 2.26 5.16
C ALA A 322 14.73 2.84 4.37
N ALA A 323 14.79 2.61 3.06
CA ALA A 323 15.80 3.22 2.20
C ALA A 323 15.57 4.72 2.04
N ALA A 324 14.31 5.17 1.89
CA ALA A 324 13.96 6.58 1.84
C ALA A 324 14.32 7.30 3.15
N GLN A 325 14.03 6.70 4.30
CA GLN A 325 14.40 7.24 5.61
C GLN A 325 15.92 7.39 5.72
N ARG A 326 16.69 6.36 5.38
CA ARG A 326 18.16 6.44 5.36
C ARG A 326 18.68 7.52 4.42
N SER A 327 18.06 7.69 3.26
CA SER A 327 18.41 8.74 2.32
C SER A 327 18.19 10.14 2.92
N VAL A 328 17.07 10.38 3.59
CA VAL A 328 16.79 11.64 4.31
C VAL A 328 17.86 11.91 5.37
N GLU A 329 18.18 10.91 6.19
CA GLU A 329 19.23 10.99 7.24
C GLU A 329 20.61 11.27 6.66
N GLN A 330 20.86 10.86 5.41
CA GLN A 330 22.10 11.07 4.67
C GLN A 330 22.01 12.24 3.67
N SER A 331 21.14 13.23 3.95
CA SER A 331 20.99 14.45 3.15
C SER A 331 20.68 14.21 1.65
N GLY A 332 19.87 13.20 1.37
CA GLY A 332 19.42 12.88 0.00
C GLY A 332 20.32 11.90 -0.76
N ALA A 333 21.29 11.28 -0.09
CA ALA A 333 22.17 10.28 -0.73
C ALA A 333 21.37 9.12 -1.32
N VAL A 334 21.83 8.59 -2.46
CA VAL A 334 21.22 7.43 -3.10
C VAL A 334 21.50 6.16 -2.27
N VAL A 335 20.44 5.46 -1.89
CA VAL A 335 20.50 4.20 -1.16
C VAL A 335 20.16 3.06 -2.11
N ALA A 336 21.12 2.14 -2.33
CA ALA A 336 20.89 0.95 -3.14
C ALA A 336 19.94 -0.05 -2.45
N LEU A 337 19.12 -0.71 -3.26
CA LEU A 337 18.24 -1.81 -2.84
C LEU A 337 18.76 -3.12 -3.48
N SER A 338 18.95 -4.15 -2.66
CA SER A 338 19.22 -5.52 -3.16
C SER A 338 17.89 -6.17 -3.60
N SER A 339 17.95 -7.14 -4.51
CA SER A 339 16.78 -7.96 -4.86
C SER A 339 16.20 -8.69 -3.64
N ILE A 340 14.91 -9.05 -3.70
CA ILE A 340 14.22 -9.84 -2.68
C ILE A 340 14.09 -11.28 -3.19
N SER A 341 14.28 -12.24 -2.30
CA SER A 341 13.90 -13.63 -2.53
C SER A 341 12.77 -13.99 -1.53
N PRO A 342 11.66 -14.58 -1.94
CA PRO A 342 11.39 -15.08 -3.29
C PRO A 342 11.04 -13.97 -4.29
N ALA A 343 11.25 -14.29 -5.57
CA ALA A 343 10.81 -13.44 -6.68
C ALA A 343 9.28 -13.24 -6.64
N ARG A 344 8.80 -12.16 -7.25
CA ARG A 344 7.36 -11.91 -7.39
C ARG A 344 6.67 -13.11 -8.04
N PRO A 345 5.48 -13.53 -7.57
CA PRO A 345 4.68 -14.48 -8.33
C PRO A 345 4.39 -13.89 -9.72
N SER A 346 4.62 -14.70 -10.73
CA SER A 346 4.41 -14.38 -12.16
C SER A 346 2.92 -14.14 -12.47
#